data_a4f1797c2a672165c96778ed8a4546d3
#
_entry.id   a4f1797c2a672165c96778ed8a4546d3
#
_cell.length_a   1.000
_cell.length_b   1.000
_cell.length_c   1.000
_cell.angle_alpha   90.00
_cell.angle_beta   90.00
_cell.angle_gamma   90.00
#
_symmetry.space_group_name_H-M   'P 1'
#
loop_
_entity.id
_entity.type
_entity.pdbx_description
1 polymer ?
#
loop_
_entity_poly.entity_id
_entity_poly.type
_entity_poly.pdbx_seq_one_letter_code
_entity_poly.pdbx_strand_id
1 'polypeptide(L)'
;MTTRRGCAYALAAAMMLGFAWSAQADVAPGDRITDQNVDKVKDLISPGLEWCIKHGFPLTIGETKRIEWPTAYKEATEKYSGQVKLRPDGLQLLNYVAGQPFPKVDPQDPQVAVKIMWNYEYKFNPTDDLDLRNFDADTGAVADHGHMSVERHFLLDHLKVLFWNARLVVDPKPERPNPNGYRGQSGLYPILEPFDLKGVGGMFYRYLDPARQDDTWLYLPSLRRVRRLSSAQRSDALFGQDTDVDSYYGYAGQVAWMNWKFLGERDVLGVYHAQHNPVKWNDPVDWAFDDVWEKRHVYVVEGVSKLPQYAFGKRVIFVDKETTTVPFSDIYDRSGELWKIWINDWSFRKKAFDGAGVVEYEDEMGFQPAIVMVDMQLEHATKAALPSHRFPGEQGWYFNQGEKSGITEDWFTVAALVAAGH
;
A
#
# COMPACT_ATOMS: atom_id res chain seq x y z
N MET A 1 -52.52 16.31 -70.35
CA MET A 1 -52.15 14.99 -70.90
C MET A 1 -50.87 14.53 -70.23
N THR A 2 -51.03 13.34 -69.63
CA THR A 2 -50.01 12.37 -69.13
C THR A 2 -49.11 12.74 -67.95
N THR A 3 -49.56 12.26 -66.84
CA THR A 3 -48.89 11.98 -65.59
C THR A 3 -47.78 10.94 -65.74
N ARG A 4 -46.62 11.13 -65.09
CA ARG A 4 -45.75 10.02 -64.68
C ARG A 4 -45.41 10.12 -63.18
N ARG A 5 -45.84 9.15 -62.43
CA ARG A 5 -45.47 8.88 -61.04
C ARG A 5 -44.08 8.24 -61.02
N GLY A 6 -43.18 8.78 -60.24
CA GLY A 6 -41.90 8.18 -59.90
C GLY A 6 -41.91 7.68 -58.46
N CYS A 7 -41.79 6.35 -58.26
CA CYS A 7 -41.64 5.71 -56.96
C CYS A 7 -40.25 5.98 -56.39
N ALA A 8 -40.18 6.57 -55.20
CA ALA A 8 -38.97 6.66 -54.42
C ALA A 8 -38.87 5.40 -53.52
N TYR A 9 -37.86 4.60 -53.72
CA TYR A 9 -37.46 3.52 -52.78
C TYR A 9 -36.61 4.12 -51.71
N ALA A 10 -37.14 4.11 -50.47
CA ALA A 10 -36.34 4.39 -49.28
C ALA A 10 -35.59 3.12 -48.86
N LEU A 11 -34.26 3.11 -48.98
CA LEU A 11 -33.39 2.11 -48.36
C LEU A 11 -33.20 2.48 -46.89
N ALA A 12 -33.79 1.70 -46.01
CA ALA A 12 -33.50 1.72 -44.59
C ALA A 12 -32.22 0.91 -44.34
N ALA A 13 -31.10 1.59 -44.08
CA ALA A 13 -29.89 0.98 -43.59
C ALA A 13 -30.02 0.75 -42.09
N ALA A 14 -30.21 -0.49 -41.67
CA ALA A 14 -30.13 -0.90 -40.31
C ALA A 14 -28.66 -0.93 -39.88
N MET A 15 -28.21 0.08 -39.11
CA MET A 15 -26.95 0.00 -38.35
C MET A 15 -27.12 -1.00 -37.23
N MET A 16 -26.57 -2.19 -37.39
CA MET A 16 -26.30 -3.10 -36.29
C MET A 16 -25.13 -2.50 -35.48
N LEU A 17 -25.46 -1.85 -34.38
CA LEU A 17 -24.51 -1.58 -33.31
C LEU A 17 -24.16 -2.93 -32.68
N GLY A 18 -23.04 -3.51 -33.09
CA GLY A 18 -22.43 -4.62 -32.44
C GLY A 18 -21.98 -4.18 -31.05
N PHE A 19 -22.74 -4.57 -30.01
CA PHE A 19 -22.21 -4.58 -28.66
C PHE A 19 -21.04 -5.58 -28.66
N ALA A 20 -19.82 -5.07 -28.65
CA ALA A 20 -18.67 -5.87 -28.26
C ALA A 20 -18.89 -6.23 -26.79
N TRP A 21 -19.32 -7.45 -26.51
CA TRP A 21 -19.15 -8.04 -25.21
C TRP A 21 -17.64 -8.02 -24.93
N SER A 22 -17.20 -7.22 -23.98
CA SER A 22 -15.90 -7.41 -23.38
C SER A 22 -15.89 -8.85 -22.84
N ALA A 23 -14.99 -9.68 -23.37
CA ALA A 23 -14.76 -11.00 -22.80
C ALA A 23 -14.38 -10.78 -21.34
N GLN A 24 -15.26 -11.11 -20.43
CA GLN A 24 -14.98 -11.11 -19.01
C GLN A 24 -13.85 -12.10 -18.79
N ALA A 25 -12.77 -11.66 -18.12
CA ALA A 25 -11.62 -12.53 -17.86
C ALA A 25 -12.11 -13.83 -17.22
N ASP A 26 -11.93 -14.94 -17.93
CA ASP A 26 -12.47 -16.26 -17.58
C ASP A 26 -11.39 -17.04 -16.82
N VAL A 27 -11.24 -16.72 -15.52
CA VAL A 27 -10.33 -17.41 -14.61
C VAL A 27 -11.09 -17.97 -13.42
N ALA A 28 -10.73 -19.17 -13.02
CA ALA A 28 -11.32 -19.93 -11.92
C ALA A 28 -10.31 -20.20 -10.81
N PRO A 29 -10.77 -20.42 -9.56
CA PRO A 29 -9.90 -20.90 -8.49
C PRO A 29 -9.12 -22.15 -8.90
N GLY A 30 -7.82 -22.14 -8.67
CA GLY A 30 -6.87 -23.19 -9.08
C GLY A 30 -6.15 -22.91 -10.41
N ASP A 31 -6.60 -21.94 -11.20
CA ASP A 31 -5.87 -21.56 -12.41
C ASP A 31 -4.51 -20.96 -12.05
N ARG A 32 -3.49 -21.36 -12.83
CA ARG A 32 -2.14 -20.76 -12.74
C ARG A 32 -1.91 -19.85 -13.93
N ILE A 33 -1.59 -18.61 -13.64
CA ILE A 33 -1.26 -17.58 -14.63
C ILE A 33 0.24 -17.43 -14.69
N THR A 34 0.78 -17.48 -15.91
CA THR A 34 2.18 -17.32 -16.25
C THR A 34 2.31 -16.46 -17.50
N ASP A 35 3.52 -16.22 -17.97
CA ASP A 35 3.83 -15.58 -19.26
C ASP A 35 3.07 -16.19 -20.45
N GLN A 36 2.82 -17.53 -20.41
CA GLN A 36 2.17 -18.25 -21.50
C GLN A 36 0.67 -17.97 -21.64
N ASN A 37 0.02 -17.49 -20.57
CA ASN A 37 -1.43 -17.28 -20.56
C ASN A 37 -1.87 -15.96 -19.88
N VAL A 38 -0.96 -15.02 -19.70
CA VAL A 38 -1.23 -13.70 -19.07
C VAL A 38 -2.38 -12.93 -19.73
N ASP A 39 -2.60 -13.14 -21.03
CA ASP A 39 -3.71 -12.50 -21.76
C ASP A 39 -5.10 -12.84 -21.20
N LYS A 40 -5.25 -13.99 -20.53
CA LYS A 40 -6.52 -14.38 -19.87
C LYS A 40 -6.92 -13.42 -18.73
N VAL A 41 -5.94 -12.74 -18.13
CA VAL A 41 -6.16 -11.85 -16.99
C VAL A 41 -5.85 -10.39 -17.29
N LYS A 42 -5.64 -10.02 -18.54
CA LYS A 42 -5.19 -8.68 -18.94
C LYS A 42 -6.09 -7.57 -18.40
N ASP A 43 -7.41 -7.81 -18.33
CA ASP A 43 -8.37 -6.87 -17.78
C ASP A 43 -8.40 -6.85 -16.24
N LEU A 44 -7.69 -7.77 -15.57
CA LEU A 44 -7.63 -7.91 -14.11
C LEU A 44 -6.28 -7.55 -13.50
N ILE A 45 -5.34 -7.07 -14.29
CA ILE A 45 -3.99 -6.72 -13.86
C ILE A 45 -3.60 -5.31 -14.29
N SER A 46 -2.53 -4.77 -13.72
CA SER A 46 -1.94 -3.51 -14.16
C SER A 46 -0.80 -3.76 -15.15
N PRO A 47 -0.33 -2.73 -15.88
CA PRO A 47 0.86 -2.84 -16.71
C PRO A 47 2.10 -3.32 -15.94
N GLY A 48 2.29 -2.87 -14.69
CA GLY A 48 3.40 -3.33 -13.85
C GLY A 48 3.29 -4.80 -13.48
N LEU A 49 2.09 -5.26 -13.10
CA LEU A 49 1.87 -6.68 -12.78
C LEU A 49 1.97 -7.56 -14.05
N GLU A 50 1.52 -7.07 -15.21
CA GLU A 50 1.71 -7.75 -16.49
C GLU A 50 3.21 -7.97 -16.80
N TRP A 51 4.02 -6.93 -16.56
CA TRP A 51 5.47 -7.05 -16.71
C TRP A 51 6.06 -8.12 -15.79
N CYS A 52 5.68 -8.12 -14.50
CA CYS A 52 6.14 -9.12 -13.53
C CYS A 52 5.78 -10.55 -13.98
N ILE A 53 4.55 -10.78 -14.43
CA ILE A 53 4.11 -12.10 -14.90
C ILE A 53 4.93 -12.55 -16.13
N LYS A 54 5.17 -11.66 -17.06
CA LYS A 54 5.97 -11.94 -18.26
C LYS A 54 7.44 -12.26 -17.95
N HIS A 55 7.95 -11.83 -16.79
CA HIS A 55 9.29 -12.12 -16.31
C HIS A 55 9.33 -13.25 -15.26
N GLY A 56 8.24 -14.02 -15.19
CA GLY A 56 8.19 -15.28 -14.44
C GLY A 56 7.46 -15.21 -13.09
N PHE A 57 6.92 -14.06 -12.66
CA PHE A 57 6.09 -13.97 -11.45
C PHE A 57 4.76 -14.70 -11.67
N PRO A 58 4.51 -15.88 -11.06
CA PRO A 58 3.28 -16.61 -11.31
C PRO A 58 2.15 -16.14 -10.40
N LEU A 59 0.90 -16.20 -10.87
CA LEU A 59 -0.27 -16.03 -10.02
C LEU A 59 -1.02 -17.36 -9.92
N THR A 60 -1.42 -17.74 -8.71
CA THR A 60 -2.38 -18.82 -8.50
C THR A 60 -3.71 -18.22 -8.13
N ILE A 61 -4.76 -18.44 -8.91
CA ILE A 61 -6.08 -17.86 -8.68
C ILE A 61 -6.75 -18.54 -7.48
N GLY A 62 -7.23 -17.75 -6.53
CA GLY A 62 -7.98 -18.20 -5.38
C GLY A 62 -9.45 -17.77 -5.41
N GLU A 63 -10.21 -18.25 -4.44
CA GLU A 63 -11.58 -17.79 -4.21
C GLU A 63 -11.55 -16.41 -3.54
N THR A 64 -12.39 -15.50 -4.04
CA THR A 64 -12.61 -14.21 -3.38
C THR A 64 -13.36 -14.42 -2.08
N LYS A 65 -12.80 -13.91 -0.99
CA LYS A 65 -13.42 -13.92 0.33
C LYS A 65 -13.73 -12.51 0.78
N ARG A 66 -14.82 -12.37 1.52
CA ARG A 66 -15.20 -11.10 2.13
C ARG A 66 -14.34 -10.82 3.35
N ILE A 67 -14.01 -9.53 3.55
CA ILE A 67 -13.28 -9.03 4.70
C ILE A 67 -14.21 -8.10 5.48
N GLU A 68 -14.42 -8.41 6.76
CA GLU A 68 -15.27 -7.58 7.62
C GLU A 68 -14.42 -6.48 8.28
N TRP A 69 -14.99 -5.28 8.38
CA TRP A 69 -14.36 -4.21 9.14
C TRP A 69 -14.35 -4.55 10.63
N PRO A 70 -13.27 -4.19 11.34
CA PRO A 70 -13.26 -4.28 12.79
C PRO A 70 -14.43 -3.53 13.41
N THR A 71 -15.03 -4.14 14.44
CA THR A 71 -16.23 -3.65 15.10
C THR A 71 -16.11 -2.18 15.53
N ALA A 72 -15.00 -1.83 16.20
CA ALA A 72 -14.76 -0.46 16.63
C ALA A 72 -14.66 0.54 15.46
N TYR A 73 -14.11 0.14 14.32
CA TYR A 73 -14.02 0.98 13.13
C TYR A 73 -15.38 1.19 12.47
N LYS A 74 -16.19 0.13 12.40
CA LYS A 74 -17.56 0.18 11.89
C LYS A 74 -18.44 1.11 12.73
N GLU A 75 -18.43 0.95 14.05
CA GLU A 75 -19.18 1.78 15.00
C GLU A 75 -18.75 3.26 14.91
N ALA A 76 -17.45 3.54 14.85
CA ALA A 76 -16.94 4.89 14.70
C ALA A 76 -17.34 5.52 13.35
N THR A 77 -17.34 4.73 12.27
CA THR A 77 -17.78 5.18 10.94
C THR A 77 -19.25 5.55 10.97
N GLU A 78 -20.12 4.70 11.52
CA GLU A 78 -21.55 4.96 11.65
C GLU A 78 -21.82 6.22 12.48
N LYS A 79 -21.07 6.41 13.58
CA LYS A 79 -21.25 7.51 14.50
C LYS A 79 -20.78 8.86 13.94
N TYR A 80 -19.63 8.89 13.25
CA TYR A 80 -18.95 10.15 12.95
C TYR A 80 -18.92 10.54 11.47
N SER A 81 -19.10 9.62 10.52
CA SER A 81 -18.95 9.93 9.09
C SER A 81 -19.96 10.99 8.59
N GLY A 82 -21.18 11.01 9.15
CA GLY A 82 -22.23 11.94 8.73
C GLY A 82 -21.91 13.43 8.95
N GLN A 83 -20.98 13.76 9.84
CA GLN A 83 -20.54 15.13 10.10
C GLN A 83 -19.28 15.55 9.33
N VAL A 84 -18.58 14.59 8.73
CA VAL A 84 -17.31 14.83 8.04
C VAL A 84 -17.54 15.63 6.76
N LYS A 85 -16.76 16.68 6.59
CA LYS A 85 -16.74 17.48 5.37
C LYS A 85 -15.33 17.56 4.85
N LEU A 86 -15.19 17.60 3.53
CA LEU A 86 -13.94 17.93 2.89
C LEU A 86 -13.88 19.45 2.66
N ARG A 87 -12.74 20.07 3.00
CA ARG A 87 -12.48 21.46 2.67
C ARG A 87 -12.58 21.64 1.15
N PRO A 88 -13.05 22.78 0.61
CA PRO A 88 -13.24 22.95 -0.83
C PRO A 88 -12.00 22.70 -1.68
N ASP A 89 -10.81 22.95 -1.13
CA ASP A 89 -9.52 22.66 -1.78
C ASP A 89 -9.08 21.20 -1.68
N GLY A 90 -9.83 20.34 -0.96
CA GLY A 90 -9.52 18.93 -0.78
C GLY A 90 -8.38 18.63 0.20
N LEU A 91 -7.76 19.64 0.79
CA LEU A 91 -6.51 19.46 1.55
C LEU A 91 -6.71 18.98 2.97
N GLN A 92 -7.92 19.09 3.53
CA GLN A 92 -8.19 18.79 4.94
C GLN A 92 -9.61 18.28 5.17
N LEU A 93 -9.75 17.35 6.10
CA LEU A 93 -11.05 16.95 6.66
C LEU A 93 -11.48 17.92 7.75
N LEU A 94 -12.75 18.28 7.73
CA LEU A 94 -13.41 19.07 8.77
C LEU A 94 -14.34 18.16 9.57
N ASN A 95 -14.40 18.35 10.90
CA ASN A 95 -15.23 17.59 11.84
C ASN A 95 -14.96 16.08 11.83
N TYR A 96 -13.80 15.66 11.36
CA TYR A 96 -13.41 14.25 11.40
C TYR A 96 -12.96 13.87 12.82
N VAL A 97 -13.43 12.72 13.30
CA VAL A 97 -13.09 12.17 14.61
C VAL A 97 -12.37 10.82 14.45
N ALA A 98 -13.05 9.82 13.91
CA ALA A 98 -12.51 8.49 13.70
C ALA A 98 -13.40 7.67 12.70
N GLY A 99 -12.94 6.50 12.30
CA GLY A 99 -13.61 5.63 11.33
C GLY A 99 -13.36 6.06 9.88
N GLN A 100 -14.12 5.51 8.94
CA GLN A 100 -13.98 5.88 7.53
C GLN A 100 -14.63 7.24 7.26
N PRO A 101 -13.87 8.22 6.74
CA PRO A 101 -14.41 9.56 6.51
C PRO A 101 -15.61 9.61 5.55
N PHE A 102 -15.54 8.85 4.45
CA PHE A 102 -16.54 8.85 3.38
C PHE A 102 -16.96 7.42 3.03
N PRO A 103 -17.81 6.75 3.84
CA PRO A 103 -18.20 5.35 3.59
C PRO A 103 -19.04 5.16 2.32
N LYS A 104 -19.63 6.25 1.82
CA LYS A 104 -20.34 6.28 0.54
C LYS A 104 -19.58 7.21 -0.41
N VAL A 105 -18.98 6.61 -1.44
CA VAL A 105 -18.25 7.33 -2.48
C VAL A 105 -19.12 7.39 -3.72
N ASP A 106 -19.44 8.61 -4.18
CA ASP A 106 -20.16 8.84 -5.43
C ASP A 106 -19.14 9.05 -6.56
N PRO A 107 -19.10 8.20 -7.58
CA PRO A 107 -18.18 8.35 -8.72
C PRO A 107 -18.38 9.65 -9.52
N GLN A 108 -19.52 10.31 -9.40
CA GLN A 108 -19.81 11.59 -10.07
C GLN A 108 -19.38 12.81 -9.23
N ASP A 109 -18.93 12.61 -8.00
CA ASP A 109 -18.44 13.70 -7.16
C ASP A 109 -17.14 14.29 -7.74
N PRO A 110 -17.04 15.61 -7.97
CA PRO A 110 -15.80 16.22 -8.46
C PRO A 110 -14.58 15.97 -7.56
N GLN A 111 -14.80 15.67 -6.27
CA GLN A 111 -13.75 15.38 -5.28
C GLN A 111 -13.61 13.88 -4.98
N VAL A 112 -14.19 13.00 -5.81
CA VAL A 112 -14.21 11.55 -5.58
C VAL A 112 -12.81 10.98 -5.32
N ALA A 113 -11.82 11.31 -6.14
CA ALA A 113 -10.45 10.83 -5.99
C ALA A 113 -9.84 11.20 -4.62
N VAL A 114 -10.04 12.44 -4.21
CA VAL A 114 -9.53 12.93 -2.92
C VAL A 114 -10.23 12.25 -1.75
N LYS A 115 -11.56 12.01 -1.85
CA LYS A 115 -12.34 11.29 -0.82
C LYS A 115 -11.88 9.84 -0.69
N ILE A 116 -11.60 9.15 -1.81
CA ILE A 116 -11.03 7.80 -1.81
C ILE A 116 -9.67 7.80 -1.08
N MET A 117 -8.81 8.77 -1.38
CA MET A 117 -7.50 8.84 -0.73
C MET A 117 -7.57 9.22 0.75
N TRP A 118 -8.55 10.00 1.18
CA TRP A 118 -8.81 10.23 2.60
C TRP A 118 -9.33 8.97 3.31
N ASN A 119 -10.14 8.13 2.65
CA ASN A 119 -10.53 6.83 3.17
C ASN A 119 -9.30 5.91 3.30
N TYR A 120 -8.42 5.92 2.31
CA TYR A 120 -7.14 5.20 2.36
C TYR A 120 -6.23 5.68 3.51
N GLU A 121 -6.12 6.99 3.74
CA GLU A 121 -5.31 7.56 4.84
C GLU A 121 -5.81 7.10 6.22
N TYR A 122 -7.13 6.99 6.38
CA TYR A 122 -7.78 6.59 7.62
C TYR A 122 -8.36 5.16 7.56
N LYS A 123 -7.70 4.26 6.83
CA LYS A 123 -8.05 2.84 6.80
C LYS A 123 -7.99 2.20 8.20
N PHE A 124 -8.69 1.09 8.38
CA PHE A 124 -8.80 0.46 9.70
C PHE A 124 -7.54 -0.29 10.17
N ASN A 125 -6.54 -0.45 9.33
CA ASN A 125 -5.39 -1.31 9.60
C ASN A 125 -4.04 -0.58 9.50
N PRO A 126 -3.43 -0.21 10.65
CA PRO A 126 -3.97 -0.08 12.01
C PRO A 126 -4.61 1.30 12.26
N THR A 127 -5.36 1.45 13.37
CA THR A 127 -5.94 2.74 13.78
C THR A 127 -5.12 3.49 14.83
N ASP A 128 -4.43 2.78 15.73
CA ASP A 128 -3.84 3.38 16.92
C ASP A 128 -2.31 3.30 16.94
N ASP A 129 -1.78 2.13 16.68
CA ASP A 129 -0.34 1.88 16.68
C ASP A 129 0.01 0.58 15.95
N LEU A 130 1.28 0.48 15.60
CA LEU A 130 1.86 -0.66 14.90
C LEU A 130 3.27 -0.88 15.41
N ASP A 131 3.64 -2.15 15.64
CA ASP A 131 5.03 -2.59 15.75
C ASP A 131 5.26 -3.73 14.75
N LEU A 132 6.07 -3.50 13.74
CA LEU A 132 6.57 -4.53 12.85
C LEU A 132 7.98 -4.89 13.26
N ARG A 133 8.24 -6.17 13.52
CA ARG A 133 9.52 -6.70 13.99
C ARG A 133 10.17 -7.57 12.94
N ASN A 134 11.49 -7.52 12.93
CA ASN A 134 12.32 -8.39 12.11
C ASN A 134 11.96 -8.31 10.62
N PHE A 135 11.88 -7.08 10.11
CA PHE A 135 11.76 -6.79 8.68
C PHE A 135 13.05 -7.22 7.97
N ASP A 136 12.92 -8.14 7.01
CA ASP A 136 14.04 -8.80 6.35
C ASP A 136 13.90 -8.60 4.84
N ALA A 137 14.82 -7.84 4.23
CA ALA A 137 14.73 -7.48 2.83
C ALA A 137 16.00 -7.80 2.06
N ASP A 138 15.82 -8.33 0.86
CA ASP A 138 16.85 -8.46 -0.16
C ASP A 138 16.61 -7.48 -1.30
N THR A 139 17.66 -6.89 -1.83
CA THR A 139 17.61 -6.07 -3.03
C THR A 139 18.67 -6.53 -4.01
N GLY A 140 18.36 -6.52 -5.31
CA GLY A 140 19.28 -6.98 -6.33
C GLY A 140 18.65 -7.14 -7.71
N ALA A 141 19.46 -7.50 -8.69
CA ALA A 141 19.04 -7.71 -10.07
C ALA A 141 18.15 -8.94 -10.19
N VAL A 142 17.05 -8.83 -10.91
CA VAL A 142 16.14 -9.95 -11.21
C VAL A 142 16.51 -10.57 -12.55
N ALA A 143 16.57 -11.92 -12.56
CA ALA A 143 16.74 -12.66 -13.80
C ALA A 143 15.39 -12.98 -14.41
N ASP A 144 15.32 -12.93 -15.73
CA ASP A 144 14.13 -13.35 -16.47
C ASP A 144 13.88 -14.85 -16.20
N HIS A 145 12.70 -15.16 -15.63
CA HIS A 145 12.31 -16.50 -15.17
C HIS A 145 13.31 -17.21 -14.23
N GLY A 146 14.09 -16.43 -13.46
CA GLY A 146 15.16 -16.97 -12.62
C GLY A 146 15.28 -16.31 -11.26
N HIS A 147 16.27 -16.77 -10.50
CA HIS A 147 16.60 -16.24 -9.18
C HIS A 147 17.09 -14.81 -9.22
N MET A 148 16.75 -14.06 -8.17
CA MET A 148 17.32 -12.75 -7.93
C MET A 148 18.81 -12.86 -7.55
N SER A 149 19.65 -12.04 -8.18
CA SER A 149 21.04 -11.87 -7.75
C SER A 149 21.09 -10.84 -6.62
N VAL A 150 21.05 -11.32 -5.38
CA VAL A 150 21.04 -10.46 -4.19
C VAL A 150 22.34 -9.66 -4.11
N GLU A 151 22.23 -8.35 -4.19
CA GLU A 151 23.33 -7.40 -4.07
C GLU A 151 23.49 -6.92 -2.64
N ARG A 152 22.37 -6.79 -1.92
CA ARG A 152 22.34 -6.30 -0.56
C ARG A 152 21.21 -6.92 0.24
N HIS A 153 21.49 -7.22 1.49
CA HIS A 153 20.55 -7.75 2.46
C HIS A 153 20.37 -6.75 3.61
N PHE A 154 19.11 -6.57 4.05
CA PHE A 154 18.73 -5.69 5.15
C PHE A 154 17.97 -6.45 6.20
N LEU A 155 18.34 -6.26 7.45
CA LEU A 155 17.54 -6.68 8.59
C LEU A 155 17.29 -5.46 9.49
N LEU A 156 16.02 -5.16 9.70
CA LEU A 156 15.57 -4.09 10.59
C LEU A 156 14.89 -4.70 11.81
N ASP A 157 15.25 -4.26 13.00
CA ASP A 157 14.67 -4.75 14.26
C ASP A 157 13.19 -4.34 14.39
N HIS A 158 12.93 -3.03 14.36
CA HIS A 158 11.58 -2.48 14.53
C HIS A 158 11.24 -1.42 13.49
N LEU A 159 10.01 -1.50 12.95
CA LEU A 159 9.30 -0.38 12.38
C LEU A 159 8.07 -0.12 13.27
N LYS A 160 8.07 1.00 13.99
CA LYS A 160 6.95 1.38 14.86
C LYS A 160 6.23 2.60 14.36
N VAL A 161 4.91 2.61 14.57
CA VAL A 161 4.03 3.74 14.26
C VAL A 161 3.12 4.01 15.45
N LEU A 162 2.97 5.29 15.80
CA LEU A 162 2.02 5.77 16.79
C LEU A 162 1.13 6.84 16.15
N PHE A 163 -0.18 6.58 16.06
CA PHE A 163 -1.14 7.58 15.64
C PHE A 163 -1.66 8.38 16.84
N TRP A 164 -1.84 9.67 16.65
CA TRP A 164 -2.25 10.61 17.68
C TRP A 164 -3.74 10.89 17.66
N ASN A 165 -4.39 10.74 16.51
CA ASN A 165 -5.83 10.93 16.32
C ASN A 165 -6.47 9.74 15.60
N ALA A 166 -7.80 9.71 15.56
CA ALA A 166 -8.61 8.64 14.95
C ALA A 166 -8.45 7.27 15.64
N ARG A 167 -8.07 7.26 16.90
CA ARG A 167 -7.78 6.08 17.71
C ARG A 167 -9.06 5.40 18.16
N LEU A 168 -9.07 4.07 18.16
CA LEU A 168 -10.28 3.29 18.42
C LEU A 168 -10.11 2.20 19.49
N VAL A 169 -8.89 1.72 19.75
CA VAL A 169 -8.65 0.53 20.56
C VAL A 169 -7.91 0.86 21.85
N VAL A 170 -6.79 1.56 21.77
CA VAL A 170 -5.88 1.86 22.89
C VAL A 170 -6.09 3.27 23.40
N ASP A 171 -6.30 3.43 24.72
CA ASP A 171 -6.43 4.76 25.33
C ASP A 171 -5.11 5.57 25.24
N PRO A 172 -5.25 6.92 25.18
CA PRO A 172 -6.49 7.70 25.10
C PRO A 172 -7.13 7.66 23.71
N LYS A 173 -8.46 7.64 23.68
CA LYS A 173 -9.31 7.62 22.48
C LYS A 173 -10.31 8.78 22.51
N PRO A 174 -10.74 9.36 21.37
CA PRO A 174 -10.32 9.09 19.98
C PRO A 174 -9.01 9.78 19.60
N GLU A 175 -8.40 10.54 20.50
CA GLU A 175 -7.14 11.25 20.30
C GLU A 175 -6.32 11.32 21.59
N ARG A 176 -5.02 11.48 21.43
CA ARG A 176 -4.07 11.78 22.50
C ARG A 176 -3.98 13.28 22.72
N PRO A 177 -3.60 13.77 23.93
CA PRO A 177 -3.24 15.17 24.11
C PRO A 177 -2.17 15.58 23.11
N ASN A 178 -2.48 16.50 22.18
CA ASN A 178 -1.69 16.73 20.97
C ASN A 178 -1.33 18.20 20.73
N PRO A 179 -0.53 18.82 21.60
CA PRO A 179 -0.15 20.22 21.46
C PRO A 179 0.70 20.49 20.22
N ASN A 180 1.37 19.47 19.69
CA ASN A 180 2.23 19.58 18.51
C ASN A 180 1.48 19.41 17.18
N GLY A 181 0.23 18.95 17.21
CA GLY A 181 -0.57 18.72 16.02
C GLY A 181 -0.11 17.52 15.18
N TYR A 182 0.40 16.45 15.81
CA TYR A 182 0.83 15.25 15.11
C TYR A 182 -0.39 14.46 14.56
N ARG A 183 -0.29 14.01 13.33
CA ARG A 183 -1.11 12.90 12.80
C ARG A 183 -0.55 11.57 13.27
N GLY A 184 0.77 11.41 13.17
CA GLY A 184 1.46 10.21 13.58
C GLY A 184 2.96 10.41 13.68
N GLN A 185 3.58 9.53 14.44
CA GLN A 185 5.02 9.38 14.53
C GLN A 185 5.38 7.98 14.10
N SER A 186 6.42 7.83 13.30
CA SER A 186 6.95 6.54 12.91
C SER A 186 8.47 6.51 13.03
N GLY A 187 9.01 5.33 13.24
CA GLY A 187 10.43 5.11 13.31
C GLY A 187 10.80 3.73 12.81
N LEU A 188 11.94 3.64 12.17
CA LEU A 188 12.55 2.39 11.71
C LEU A 188 13.96 2.35 12.28
N TYR A 189 14.19 1.54 13.30
CA TYR A 189 15.48 1.40 13.95
C TYR A 189 15.50 0.31 15.03
N PRO A 190 16.71 -0.20 15.38
CA PRO A 190 17.93 -0.07 14.60
C PRO A 190 17.94 -0.96 13.34
N ILE A 191 18.67 -0.58 12.32
CA ILE A 191 19.09 -1.50 11.27
C ILE A 191 20.15 -2.43 11.90
N LEU A 192 19.98 -3.75 11.73
CA LEU A 192 20.87 -4.78 12.26
C LEU A 192 21.88 -5.24 11.21
N GLU A 193 21.46 -5.32 9.96
CA GLU A 193 22.23 -5.71 8.78
C GLU A 193 21.92 -4.79 7.60
N PRO A 194 22.88 -4.48 6.72
CA PRO A 194 24.27 -4.94 6.70
C PRO A 194 25.15 -4.20 7.72
N PHE A 195 26.40 -4.65 7.89
CA PHE A 195 27.32 -4.11 8.91
C PHE A 195 27.58 -2.62 8.77
N ASP A 196 27.68 -2.10 7.54
CA ASP A 196 27.92 -0.68 7.26
C ASP A 196 26.74 0.22 7.62
N LEU A 197 25.53 -0.34 7.75
CA LEU A 197 24.31 0.34 8.19
C LEU A 197 23.90 -0.03 9.62
N LYS A 198 24.64 -0.90 10.31
CA LYS A 198 24.28 -1.33 11.66
C LYS A 198 24.12 -0.15 12.61
N GLY A 199 22.98 -0.10 13.31
CA GLY A 199 22.60 0.98 14.22
C GLY A 199 22.07 2.24 13.54
N VAL A 200 22.04 2.30 12.21
CA VAL A 200 21.32 3.38 11.50
C VAL A 200 19.85 3.32 11.83
N GLY A 201 19.20 4.47 11.91
CA GLY A 201 17.76 4.55 12.12
C GLY A 201 17.17 5.84 11.60
N GLY A 202 15.89 5.77 11.22
CA GLY A 202 15.09 6.88 10.75
C GLY A 202 13.87 7.13 11.64
N MET A 203 13.46 8.38 11.77
CA MET A 203 12.27 8.77 12.51
C MET A 203 11.53 9.87 11.76
N PHE A 204 10.20 9.78 11.74
CA PHE A 204 9.34 10.64 10.95
C PHE A 204 8.16 11.13 11.79
N TYR A 205 7.89 12.45 11.75
CA TYR A 205 6.74 13.06 12.38
C TYR A 205 5.86 13.68 11.32
N ARG A 206 4.64 13.19 11.20
CA ARG A 206 3.61 13.71 10.31
C ARG A 206 2.64 14.58 11.08
N TYR A 207 2.19 15.65 10.45
CA TYR A 207 1.29 16.63 11.06
C TYR A 207 -0.11 16.56 10.49
N LEU A 208 -1.10 16.96 11.30
CA LEU A 208 -2.50 17.13 10.86
C LEU A 208 -2.66 18.32 9.91
N ASP A 209 -1.81 19.34 10.06
CA ASP A 209 -1.80 20.50 9.17
C ASP A 209 -1.07 20.14 7.87
N PRO A 210 -1.77 20.09 6.72
CA PRO A 210 -1.17 19.74 5.44
C PRO A 210 -0.16 20.77 4.92
N ALA A 211 -0.14 21.98 5.48
CA ALA A 211 0.87 23.00 5.15
C ALA A 211 2.23 22.71 5.82
N ARG A 212 2.24 21.88 6.88
CA ARG A 212 3.49 21.43 7.50
C ARG A 212 4.05 20.22 6.77
N GLN A 213 5.33 20.33 6.44
CA GLN A 213 6.10 19.19 5.94
C GLN A 213 6.41 18.22 7.10
N ASP A 214 6.58 16.93 6.77
CA ASP A 214 7.03 15.95 7.75
C ASP A 214 8.43 16.32 8.27
N ASP A 215 8.65 16.14 9.56
CA ASP A 215 9.99 16.17 10.12
C ASP A 215 10.60 14.77 10.03
N THR A 216 11.79 14.70 9.46
CA THR A 216 12.52 13.43 9.27
C THR A 216 13.91 13.55 9.85
N TRP A 217 14.27 12.61 10.72
CA TRP A 217 15.62 12.50 11.30
C TRP A 217 16.24 11.17 10.91
N LEU A 218 17.51 11.21 10.59
CA LEU A 218 18.35 10.05 10.32
C LEU A 218 19.52 10.05 11.30
N TYR A 219 19.67 8.99 12.09
CA TYR A 219 20.84 8.76 12.90
C TYR A 219 21.87 7.92 12.12
N LEU A 220 23.10 8.39 12.10
CA LEU A 220 24.25 7.73 11.46
C LEU A 220 25.31 7.42 12.51
N PRO A 221 25.44 6.16 13.00
CA PRO A 221 26.42 5.79 14.03
C PRO A 221 27.87 6.12 13.65
N SER A 222 28.23 5.92 12.37
CA SER A 222 29.56 6.23 11.84
C SER A 222 29.98 7.69 12.03
N LEU A 223 29.00 8.61 12.04
CA LEU A 223 29.20 10.04 12.28
C LEU A 223 28.82 10.45 13.70
N ARG A 224 28.19 9.56 14.48
CA ARG A 224 27.59 9.85 15.80
C ARG A 224 26.70 11.09 15.78
N ARG A 225 25.94 11.26 14.70
CA ARG A 225 25.12 12.46 14.46
C ARG A 225 23.73 12.12 13.96
N VAL A 226 22.76 12.89 14.43
CA VAL A 226 21.42 12.94 13.84
C VAL A 226 21.42 14.04 12.77
N ARG A 227 20.90 13.71 11.60
CA ARG A 227 20.64 14.67 10.52
C ARG A 227 19.14 14.80 10.30
N ARG A 228 18.69 16.02 10.15
CA ARG A 228 17.34 16.29 9.65
C ARG A 228 17.37 16.20 8.12
N LEU A 229 16.52 15.36 7.54
CA LEU A 229 16.41 15.21 6.09
C LEU A 229 15.39 16.20 5.53
N SER A 230 15.61 16.60 4.29
CA SER A 230 14.63 17.38 3.54
C SER A 230 13.45 16.52 3.12
N SER A 231 12.24 17.04 3.27
CA SER A 231 11.03 16.42 2.72
C SER A 231 11.04 16.29 1.19
N ALA A 232 11.96 16.96 0.52
CA ALA A 232 12.15 16.86 -0.93
C ALA A 232 12.67 15.48 -1.38
N GLN A 233 13.28 14.71 -0.49
CA GLN A 233 13.94 13.42 -0.79
C GLN A 233 13.04 12.20 -0.53
N ARG A 234 11.73 12.39 -0.47
CA ARG A 234 10.78 11.32 -0.14
C ARG A 234 10.67 10.23 -1.20
N SER A 235 10.98 10.53 -2.43
CA SER A 235 10.98 9.60 -3.57
C SER A 235 12.37 9.06 -3.93
N ASP A 236 13.39 9.39 -3.10
CA ASP A 236 14.74 8.85 -3.30
C ASP A 236 14.81 7.42 -2.76
N ALA A 237 15.60 6.59 -3.42
CA ALA A 237 15.85 5.21 -3.03
C ALA A 237 16.38 5.13 -1.58
N LEU A 238 15.75 4.30 -0.75
CA LEU A 238 16.10 4.14 0.65
C LEU A 238 17.28 3.15 0.79
N PHE A 239 18.46 3.67 1.15
CA PHE A 239 19.68 2.87 1.35
C PHE A 239 20.09 1.99 0.16
N GLY A 240 19.76 2.38 -1.07
CA GLY A 240 20.08 1.63 -2.28
C GLY A 240 19.09 0.51 -2.61
N GLN A 241 17.93 0.48 -1.95
CA GLN A 241 16.80 -0.37 -2.31
C GLN A 241 15.98 0.26 -3.45
N ASP A 242 15.06 -0.49 -4.04
CA ASP A 242 14.08 0.07 -4.99
C ASP A 242 12.98 0.84 -4.29
N THR A 243 12.83 0.63 -2.98
CA THR A 243 11.83 1.28 -2.14
C THR A 243 12.21 2.71 -1.79
N ASP A 244 11.22 3.53 -1.54
CA ASP A 244 11.30 4.91 -1.06
C ASP A 244 10.28 5.14 0.07
N VAL A 245 10.40 6.28 0.78
CA VAL A 245 9.54 6.59 1.93
C VAL A 245 8.06 6.73 1.54
N ASP A 246 7.76 7.18 0.31
CA ASP A 246 6.40 7.41 -0.16
C ASP A 246 5.73 6.20 -0.80
N SER A 247 6.45 5.08 -0.99
CA SER A 247 5.90 3.91 -1.68
C SER A 247 5.32 2.84 -0.75
N TYR A 248 5.59 2.91 0.56
CA TYR A 248 5.04 1.92 1.50
C TYR A 248 3.52 1.81 1.41
N TYR A 249 3.01 0.58 1.43
CA TYR A 249 1.58 0.22 1.24
C TYR A 249 0.97 0.65 -0.11
N GLY A 250 1.79 1.10 -1.06
CA GLY A 250 1.39 1.66 -2.35
C GLY A 250 1.43 3.18 -2.41
N TYR A 251 1.19 3.88 -1.31
CA TYR A 251 1.42 5.30 -1.11
C TYR A 251 1.44 5.65 0.38
N ALA A 252 2.48 6.33 0.83
CA ALA A 252 2.65 6.74 2.22
C ALA A 252 2.84 8.26 2.40
N GLY A 253 2.67 9.05 1.34
CA GLY A 253 2.65 10.52 1.41
C GLY A 253 1.33 11.08 1.95
N GLN A 254 1.28 12.36 2.27
CA GLN A 254 0.01 13.02 2.62
C GLN A 254 -0.90 13.16 1.40
N VAL A 255 -2.22 12.99 1.61
CA VAL A 255 -3.24 13.19 0.58
C VAL A 255 -3.10 14.58 -0.07
N ALA A 256 -2.78 15.60 0.72
CA ALA A 256 -2.66 16.99 0.27
C ALA A 256 -1.46 17.26 -0.66
N TRP A 257 -0.47 16.36 -0.73
CA TRP A 257 0.74 16.58 -1.53
C TRP A 257 0.62 16.19 -3.00
N MET A 258 -0.47 15.51 -3.36
CA MET A 258 -0.75 15.07 -4.72
C MET A 258 -1.95 15.80 -5.32
N ASN A 259 -1.97 15.90 -6.64
CA ASN A 259 -3.16 16.16 -7.43
C ASN A 259 -3.76 14.79 -7.79
N TRP A 260 -4.97 14.53 -7.34
CA TRP A 260 -5.64 13.25 -7.50
C TRP A 260 -6.66 13.30 -8.63
N LYS A 261 -6.69 12.24 -9.44
CA LYS A 261 -7.67 12.05 -10.51
C LYS A 261 -8.28 10.66 -10.40
N PHE A 262 -9.59 10.57 -10.42
CA PHE A 262 -10.31 9.32 -10.49
C PHE A 262 -10.31 8.79 -11.92
N LEU A 263 -9.87 7.56 -12.11
CA LEU A 263 -9.80 6.89 -13.41
C LEU A 263 -10.95 5.91 -13.63
N GLY A 264 -11.71 5.58 -12.57
CA GLY A 264 -12.84 4.65 -12.63
C GLY A 264 -12.75 3.54 -11.60
N GLU A 265 -13.58 2.55 -11.77
CA GLU A 265 -13.66 1.34 -10.95
C GLU A 265 -13.44 0.13 -11.85
N ARG A 266 -12.81 -0.92 -11.32
CA ARG A 266 -12.67 -2.19 -12.01
C ARG A 266 -12.35 -3.32 -11.04
N ASP A 267 -12.46 -4.54 -11.51
CA ASP A 267 -11.91 -5.71 -10.82
C ASP A 267 -10.41 -5.84 -11.14
N VAL A 268 -9.64 -6.27 -10.14
CA VAL A 268 -8.23 -6.63 -10.27
C VAL A 268 -7.95 -7.89 -9.47
N LEU A 269 -6.84 -8.57 -9.78
CA LEU A 269 -6.30 -9.64 -8.96
C LEU A 269 -5.41 -9.03 -7.87
N GLY A 270 -5.55 -9.49 -6.63
CA GLY A 270 -4.73 -9.10 -5.49
C GLY A 270 -4.70 -10.19 -4.44
N VAL A 271 -3.66 -10.26 -3.64
CA VAL A 271 -3.59 -11.17 -2.50
C VAL A 271 -4.18 -10.48 -1.27
N TYR A 272 -5.18 -11.11 -0.66
CA TYR A 272 -5.85 -10.59 0.54
C TYR A 272 -6.00 -11.64 1.65
N HIS A 273 -5.83 -12.90 1.30
CA HIS A 273 -5.86 -14.03 2.23
C HIS A 273 -4.63 -14.91 2.01
N ALA A 274 -3.44 -14.27 2.05
CA ALA A 274 -2.17 -14.99 1.95
C ALA A 274 -2.15 -16.19 2.89
N GLN A 275 -1.73 -17.33 2.39
CA GLN A 275 -1.74 -18.60 3.11
C GLN A 275 -0.46 -18.84 3.89
N HIS A 276 0.62 -18.15 3.52
CA HIS A 276 1.93 -18.34 4.08
C HIS A 276 2.35 -17.17 4.97
N ASN A 277 2.61 -17.46 6.23
CA ASN A 277 3.23 -16.54 7.19
C ASN A 277 4.19 -17.32 8.09
N PRO A 278 5.51 -17.13 7.99
CA PRO A 278 6.20 -16.23 7.04
C PRO A 278 5.95 -16.55 5.58
N VAL A 279 6.23 -15.57 4.70
CA VAL A 279 6.03 -15.68 3.25
C VAL A 279 6.71 -16.91 2.66
N LYS A 280 6.10 -17.51 1.65
CA LYS A 280 6.74 -18.51 0.81
C LYS A 280 7.15 -17.88 -0.50
N TRP A 281 8.46 -17.81 -0.75
CA TRP A 281 8.98 -17.35 -2.03
C TRP A 281 8.84 -18.44 -3.10
N ASN A 282 8.61 -18.02 -4.34
CA ASN A 282 8.54 -18.94 -5.47
C ASN A 282 9.94 -19.48 -5.84
N ASP A 283 10.00 -20.58 -6.61
CA ASP A 283 11.22 -21.16 -7.13
C ASP A 283 10.98 -21.56 -8.60
N PRO A 284 11.83 -21.12 -9.54
CA PRO A 284 13.09 -20.39 -9.36
C PRO A 284 12.96 -18.86 -9.25
N VAL A 285 11.80 -18.28 -9.40
CA VAL A 285 11.57 -16.82 -9.38
C VAL A 285 11.38 -16.36 -7.94
N ASP A 286 12.48 -16.32 -7.18
CA ASP A 286 12.47 -16.11 -5.74
C ASP A 286 12.25 -14.64 -5.29
N TRP A 287 12.07 -13.72 -6.25
CA TRP A 287 11.56 -12.37 -6.01
C TRP A 287 10.03 -12.28 -6.10
N ALA A 288 9.36 -13.38 -6.44
CA ALA A 288 7.92 -13.54 -6.41
C ALA A 288 7.49 -14.36 -5.19
N PHE A 289 6.42 -13.98 -4.53
CA PHE A 289 5.80 -14.81 -3.50
C PHE A 289 4.81 -15.82 -4.11
N ASP A 290 4.73 -17.00 -3.49
CA ASP A 290 3.86 -18.11 -3.90
C ASP A 290 2.59 -18.09 -3.05
N ASP A 291 1.61 -17.27 -3.44
CA ASP A 291 0.34 -17.16 -2.72
C ASP A 291 -0.86 -17.07 -3.66
N VAL A 292 -2.07 -17.02 -3.11
CA VAL A 292 -3.32 -17.02 -3.84
C VAL A 292 -3.81 -15.61 -4.15
N TRP A 293 -4.13 -15.37 -5.42
CA TRP A 293 -4.64 -14.10 -5.93
C TRP A 293 -6.13 -14.18 -6.15
N GLU A 294 -6.87 -13.30 -5.54
CA GLU A 294 -8.33 -13.25 -5.62
C GLU A 294 -8.81 -11.99 -6.35
N LYS A 295 -10.01 -12.06 -6.89
CA LYS A 295 -10.61 -10.91 -7.58
C LYS A 295 -11.11 -9.89 -6.56
N ARG A 296 -10.63 -8.63 -6.68
CA ARG A 296 -11.00 -7.52 -5.82
C ARG A 296 -11.58 -6.37 -6.63
N HIS A 297 -12.66 -5.76 -6.14
CA HIS A 297 -13.23 -4.57 -6.77
C HIS A 297 -12.57 -3.31 -6.21
N VAL A 298 -11.95 -2.51 -7.09
CA VAL A 298 -11.10 -1.37 -6.69
C VAL A 298 -11.54 -0.06 -7.32
N TYR A 299 -11.26 1.03 -6.61
CA TYR A 299 -11.14 2.35 -7.19
C TYR A 299 -9.75 2.51 -7.81
N VAL A 300 -9.67 3.08 -9.00
CA VAL A 300 -8.39 3.40 -9.65
C VAL A 300 -8.17 4.90 -9.59
N VAL A 301 -7.07 5.31 -8.95
CA VAL A 301 -6.76 6.72 -8.71
C VAL A 301 -5.35 7.03 -9.21
N GLU A 302 -5.22 8.10 -10.01
CA GLU A 302 -3.94 8.64 -10.44
C GLU A 302 -3.53 9.77 -9.50
N GLY A 303 -2.28 9.76 -9.04
CA GLY A 303 -1.67 10.81 -8.23
C GLY A 303 -0.46 11.43 -8.92
N VAL A 304 -0.45 12.75 -9.06
CA VAL A 304 0.68 13.53 -9.56
C VAL A 304 1.16 14.46 -8.46
N SER A 305 2.45 14.40 -8.12
CA SER A 305 3.03 15.20 -7.05
C SER A 305 2.99 16.70 -7.33
N LYS A 306 2.66 17.48 -6.31
CA LYS A 306 2.77 18.95 -6.33
C LYS A 306 4.21 19.44 -6.15
N LEU A 307 5.14 18.55 -5.77
CA LEU A 307 6.55 18.88 -5.54
C LEU A 307 7.33 18.79 -6.87
N PRO A 308 7.96 19.87 -7.33
CA PRO A 308 8.67 19.87 -8.61
C PRO A 308 9.85 18.90 -8.69
N GLN A 309 10.48 18.63 -7.55
CA GLN A 309 11.66 17.74 -7.44
C GLN A 309 11.30 16.26 -7.20
N TYR A 310 10.03 15.92 -7.10
CA TYR A 310 9.61 14.52 -6.90
C TYR A 310 10.05 13.65 -8.08
N ALA A 311 10.69 12.53 -7.81
CA ALA A 311 11.30 11.71 -8.86
C ALA A 311 10.27 11.10 -9.83
N PHE A 312 9.08 10.77 -9.31
CA PHE A 312 8.04 10.11 -10.09
C PHE A 312 7.16 11.13 -10.83
N GLY A 313 6.80 10.81 -12.07
CA GLY A 313 5.87 11.59 -12.87
C GLY A 313 4.43 11.42 -12.39
N LYS A 314 4.02 10.17 -12.15
CA LYS A 314 2.70 9.83 -11.60
C LYS A 314 2.71 8.46 -10.94
N ARG A 315 1.70 8.22 -10.11
CA ARG A 315 1.35 6.88 -9.58
C ARG A 315 -0.08 6.53 -9.98
N VAL A 316 -0.33 5.27 -10.29
CA VAL A 316 -1.67 4.71 -10.43
C VAL A 316 -1.88 3.73 -9.28
N ILE A 317 -2.82 4.06 -8.41
CA ILE A 317 -3.08 3.34 -7.17
C ILE A 317 -4.42 2.63 -7.28
N PHE A 318 -4.45 1.35 -6.93
CA PHE A 318 -5.64 0.51 -6.95
C PHE A 318 -6.13 0.33 -5.52
N VAL A 319 -7.16 1.08 -5.12
CA VAL A 319 -7.68 1.08 -3.74
C VAL A 319 -8.85 0.13 -3.63
N ASP A 320 -8.68 -0.94 -2.87
CA ASP A 320 -9.74 -1.92 -2.63
C ASP A 320 -10.94 -1.28 -1.94
N LYS A 321 -12.14 -1.54 -2.45
CA LYS A 321 -13.37 -0.88 -1.96
C LYS A 321 -13.82 -1.40 -0.60
N GLU A 322 -13.45 -2.62 -0.24
CA GLU A 322 -13.86 -3.26 1.01
C GLU A 322 -12.92 -2.88 2.15
N THR A 323 -11.60 -2.94 1.94
CA THR A 323 -10.60 -2.72 2.96
C THR A 323 -9.97 -1.34 2.96
N THR A 324 -10.12 -0.60 1.85
CA THR A 324 -9.38 0.64 1.55
C THR A 324 -7.85 0.47 1.56
N THR A 325 -7.36 -0.76 1.46
CA THR A 325 -5.93 -1.05 1.24
C THR A 325 -5.61 -1.16 -0.25
N VAL A 326 -4.34 -1.30 -0.57
CA VAL A 326 -3.85 -1.32 -1.96
C VAL A 326 -3.22 -2.68 -2.23
N PRO A 327 -3.67 -3.47 -3.23
CA PRO A 327 -2.99 -4.69 -3.63
C PRO A 327 -1.66 -4.40 -4.33
N PHE A 328 -1.64 -3.39 -5.19
CA PHE A 328 -0.45 -2.90 -5.88
C PHE A 328 -0.62 -1.47 -6.38
N SER A 329 0.48 -0.82 -6.72
CA SER A 329 0.48 0.49 -7.38
C SER A 329 1.59 0.58 -8.42
N ASP A 330 1.25 1.11 -9.61
CA ASP A 330 2.20 1.36 -10.68
C ASP A 330 2.77 2.78 -10.56
N ILE A 331 4.04 2.93 -10.81
CA ILE A 331 4.77 4.19 -10.76
C ILE A 331 5.39 4.45 -12.12
N TYR A 332 5.21 5.67 -12.61
CA TYR A 332 5.70 6.12 -13.89
C TYR A 332 6.74 7.22 -13.69
N ASP A 333 7.73 7.25 -14.56
CA ASP A 333 8.70 8.32 -14.58
C ASP A 333 8.12 9.63 -15.15
N ARG A 334 8.93 10.66 -15.21
CA ARG A 334 8.50 11.98 -15.71
C ARG A 334 8.26 12.04 -17.22
N SER A 335 8.78 11.08 -17.97
CA SER A 335 8.49 10.94 -19.41
C SER A 335 7.17 10.21 -19.66
N GLY A 336 6.59 9.62 -18.62
CA GLY A 336 5.34 8.87 -18.68
C GLY A 336 5.55 7.38 -18.93
N GLU A 337 6.79 6.91 -18.92
CA GLU A 337 7.12 5.49 -19.06
C GLU A 337 6.95 4.76 -17.73
N LEU A 338 6.50 3.51 -17.81
CA LEU A 338 6.35 2.63 -16.64
C LEU A 338 7.72 2.39 -16.03
N TRP A 339 7.83 2.62 -14.71
CA TRP A 339 9.11 2.53 -14.03
C TRP A 339 9.11 1.45 -12.96
N LYS A 340 8.20 1.55 -11.97
CA LYS A 340 8.18 0.65 -10.83
C LYS A 340 6.78 0.14 -10.54
N ILE A 341 6.71 -1.00 -9.86
CA ILE A 341 5.48 -1.48 -9.23
C ILE A 341 5.77 -1.83 -7.76
N TRP A 342 4.85 -1.44 -6.88
CA TRP A 342 4.76 -1.92 -5.50
C TRP A 342 3.66 -2.96 -5.40
N ILE A 343 3.96 -4.13 -4.85
CA ILE A 343 3.01 -5.24 -4.66
C ILE A 343 2.95 -5.59 -3.19
N ASN A 344 1.73 -5.72 -2.65
CA ASN A 344 1.45 -6.13 -1.28
C ASN A 344 0.91 -7.55 -1.24
N ASP A 345 1.42 -8.34 -0.32
CA ASP A 345 0.94 -9.68 0.04
C ASP A 345 0.12 -9.57 1.33
N TRP A 346 -1.21 -9.40 1.23
CA TRP A 346 -2.08 -9.22 2.37
C TRP A 346 -2.65 -10.53 2.90
N SER A 347 -2.78 -10.65 4.22
CA SER A 347 -3.40 -11.76 4.92
C SER A 347 -4.35 -11.23 6.00
N PHE A 348 -5.63 -11.05 5.65
CA PHE A 348 -6.66 -10.63 6.62
C PHE A 348 -7.11 -11.83 7.45
N ARG A 349 -6.80 -11.81 8.75
CA ARG A 349 -7.10 -12.87 9.72
C ARG A 349 -7.01 -12.39 11.14
N LYS A 350 -7.47 -13.21 12.11
CA LYS A 350 -7.43 -12.88 13.54
C LYS A 350 -6.08 -13.15 14.20
N LYS A 351 -5.23 -13.98 13.62
CA LYS A 351 -3.87 -14.30 14.09
C LYS A 351 -2.93 -14.41 12.89
N ALA A 352 -1.66 -14.09 13.08
CA ALA A 352 -0.66 -14.27 12.05
C ALA A 352 -0.54 -15.74 11.62
N PHE A 353 -0.51 -16.65 12.59
CA PHE A 353 -0.47 -18.11 12.44
C PHE A 353 -0.91 -18.78 13.74
N ASP A 354 -1.11 -20.10 13.74
CA ASP A 354 -1.40 -20.87 14.95
C ASP A 354 -0.12 -21.16 15.72
N GLY A 355 -0.02 -20.65 16.95
CA GLY A 355 1.17 -20.82 17.78
C GLY A 355 1.00 -20.28 19.20
N ALA A 356 1.82 -20.77 20.12
CA ALA A 356 1.85 -20.25 21.49
C ALA A 356 2.46 -18.85 21.50
N GLY A 357 1.81 -17.90 22.19
CA GLY A 357 2.29 -16.52 22.32
C GLY A 357 1.93 -15.60 21.15
N VAL A 358 1.30 -16.13 20.09
CA VAL A 358 0.77 -15.33 18.99
C VAL A 358 -0.46 -14.57 19.46
N VAL A 359 -0.50 -13.27 19.14
CA VAL A 359 -1.65 -12.42 19.51
C VAL A 359 -2.86 -12.80 18.67
N GLU A 360 -3.97 -13.08 19.35
CA GLU A 360 -5.28 -13.27 18.74
C GLU A 360 -6.10 -12.00 18.89
N TYR A 361 -6.54 -11.44 17.75
CA TYR A 361 -7.38 -10.25 17.70
C TYR A 361 -8.86 -10.64 17.69
N GLU A 362 -9.71 -9.77 18.21
CA GLU A 362 -11.17 -9.97 18.16
C GLU A 362 -11.70 -9.94 16.72
N ASP A 363 -11.15 -9.04 15.92
CA ASP A 363 -11.47 -8.83 14.50
C ASP A 363 -10.31 -9.22 13.60
N GLU A 364 -10.57 -9.33 12.29
CA GLU A 364 -9.52 -9.57 11.30
C GLU A 364 -8.62 -8.35 11.15
N MET A 365 -7.31 -8.59 11.19
CA MET A 365 -6.27 -7.59 10.93
C MET A 365 -5.52 -7.94 9.66
N GLY A 366 -5.13 -6.94 8.89
CA GLY A 366 -4.36 -7.14 7.67
C GLY A 366 -2.88 -7.32 7.97
N PHE A 367 -2.46 -8.53 8.21
CA PHE A 367 -1.06 -8.90 8.20
C PHE A 367 -0.51 -8.79 6.79
N GLN A 368 0.78 -8.53 6.69
CA GLN A 368 1.44 -8.41 5.41
C GLN A 368 2.71 -9.28 5.45
N PRO A 369 2.63 -10.56 5.05
CA PRO A 369 3.78 -11.48 5.08
C PRO A 369 4.92 -11.06 4.17
N ALA A 370 4.61 -10.38 3.06
CA ALA A 370 5.60 -9.90 2.12
C ALA A 370 5.23 -8.59 1.42
N ILE A 371 6.25 -7.92 0.95
CA ILE A 371 6.15 -6.87 -0.08
C ILE A 371 7.20 -7.11 -1.15
N VAL A 372 6.89 -6.67 -2.38
CA VAL A 372 7.85 -6.66 -3.48
C VAL A 372 7.74 -5.31 -4.19
N MET A 373 8.87 -4.68 -4.42
CA MET A 373 8.98 -3.52 -5.30
C MET A 373 9.94 -3.86 -6.44
N VAL A 374 9.46 -3.69 -7.67
CA VAL A 374 10.24 -3.99 -8.87
C VAL A 374 10.49 -2.70 -9.64
N ASP A 375 11.74 -2.45 -9.96
CA ASP A 375 12.19 -1.43 -10.92
C ASP A 375 12.35 -2.10 -12.28
N MET A 376 11.36 -1.89 -13.16
CA MET A 376 11.30 -2.54 -14.46
C MET A 376 12.31 -1.96 -15.46
N GLN A 377 12.74 -0.71 -15.27
CA GLN A 377 13.74 -0.07 -16.15
C GLN A 377 15.16 -0.55 -15.84
N LEU A 378 15.41 -0.97 -14.60
CA LEU A 378 16.71 -1.52 -14.16
C LEU A 378 16.72 -3.05 -14.09
N GLU A 379 15.58 -3.72 -14.27
CA GLU A 379 15.42 -5.16 -14.01
C GLU A 379 15.93 -5.52 -12.61
N HIS A 380 15.45 -4.78 -11.62
CA HIS A 380 15.91 -4.84 -10.24
C HIS A 380 14.72 -4.90 -9.28
N ALA A 381 14.86 -5.55 -8.14
CA ALA A 381 13.78 -5.64 -7.17
C ALA A 381 14.29 -5.55 -5.73
N THR A 382 13.40 -5.08 -4.86
CA THR A 382 13.48 -5.26 -3.41
C THR A 382 12.31 -6.11 -2.98
N LYS A 383 12.60 -7.26 -2.36
CA LYS A 383 11.61 -8.13 -1.72
C LYS A 383 11.81 -8.09 -0.20
N ALA A 384 10.75 -8.18 0.57
CA ALA A 384 10.85 -8.23 2.04
C ALA A 384 9.94 -9.31 2.63
N ALA A 385 10.48 -10.10 3.55
CA ALA A 385 9.75 -10.99 4.44
C ALA A 385 9.39 -10.24 5.74
N LEU A 386 8.15 -10.34 6.19
CA LEU A 386 7.57 -9.57 7.29
C LEU A 386 6.77 -10.48 8.25
N PRO A 387 7.40 -11.22 9.15
CA PRO A 387 8.77 -11.17 9.62
C PRO A 387 9.74 -12.05 8.81
N SER A 388 11.02 -11.89 9.16
CA SER A 388 12.11 -12.74 8.68
C SER A 388 11.90 -14.22 9.05
N HIS A 389 12.23 -15.12 8.13
CA HIS A 389 12.32 -16.56 8.40
C HIS A 389 13.38 -16.95 9.44
N ARG A 390 14.30 -16.03 9.75
CA ARG A 390 15.38 -16.25 10.74
C ARG A 390 14.88 -16.24 12.17
N PHE A 391 13.66 -15.80 12.42
CA PHE A 391 13.02 -15.72 13.74
C PHE A 391 11.76 -16.58 13.80
N PRO A 392 11.89 -17.93 13.84
CA PRO A 392 10.74 -18.82 13.87
C PRO A 392 9.87 -18.56 15.11
N GLY A 393 8.56 -18.44 14.89
CA GLY A 393 7.59 -18.15 15.95
C GLY A 393 7.37 -16.65 16.21
N GLU A 394 8.12 -15.74 15.60
CA GLU A 394 7.81 -14.31 15.61
C GLU A 394 6.65 -14.02 14.64
N GLN A 395 5.60 -13.34 15.15
CA GLN A 395 4.44 -13.00 14.31
C GLN A 395 4.66 -11.78 13.42
N GLY A 396 5.72 -11.00 13.67
CA GLY A 396 6.10 -9.80 12.95
C GLY A 396 5.23 -8.59 13.25
N TRP A 397 3.95 -8.70 13.04
CA TRP A 397 3.00 -7.58 13.10
C TRP A 397 2.22 -7.55 14.41
N TYR A 398 2.30 -6.43 15.14
CA TYR A 398 1.54 -6.15 16.35
C TYR A 398 0.71 -4.87 16.14
N PHE A 399 -0.60 -5.01 16.08
CA PHE A 399 -1.54 -3.92 15.81
C PHE A 399 -2.25 -3.49 17.09
N ASN A 400 -2.32 -2.18 17.35
CA ASN A 400 -3.14 -1.61 18.42
C ASN A 400 -2.87 -2.25 19.79
N GLN A 401 -1.59 -2.48 20.14
CA GLN A 401 -1.17 -3.10 21.40
C GLN A 401 -0.64 -2.08 22.42
N GLY A 402 -0.34 -0.86 21.97
CA GLY A 402 0.22 0.17 22.84
C GLY A 402 1.49 -0.27 23.56
N GLU A 403 1.55 -0.04 24.87
CA GLU A 403 2.73 -0.40 25.69
C GLU A 403 3.04 -1.90 25.71
N LYS A 404 2.06 -2.78 25.44
CA LYS A 404 2.30 -4.23 25.39
C LYS A 404 3.26 -4.63 24.26
N SER A 405 3.29 -3.86 23.15
CA SER A 405 4.26 -4.02 22.07
C SER A 405 5.43 -3.02 22.18
N GLY A 406 5.54 -2.29 23.29
CA GLY A 406 6.59 -1.28 23.49
C GLY A 406 6.37 0.00 22.70
N ILE A 407 5.13 0.34 22.39
CA ILE A 407 4.76 1.63 21.78
C ILE A 407 4.55 2.65 22.89
N THR A 408 5.56 3.48 23.14
CA THR A 408 5.54 4.59 24.09
C THR A 408 5.95 5.88 23.37
N GLU A 409 5.54 7.04 23.90
CA GLU A 409 5.98 8.32 23.33
C GLU A 409 7.50 8.49 23.38
N ASP A 410 8.13 7.98 24.44
CA ASP A 410 9.60 8.06 24.62
C ASP A 410 10.36 7.33 23.51
N TRP A 411 9.78 6.26 22.94
CA TRP A 411 10.38 5.56 21.82
C TRP A 411 10.50 6.46 20.58
N PHE A 412 9.59 7.39 20.37
CA PHE A 412 9.58 8.33 19.24
C PHE A 412 10.34 9.62 19.54
N THR A 413 11.49 9.54 20.23
CA THR A 413 12.34 10.68 20.52
C THR A 413 13.71 10.56 19.84
N VAL A 414 14.31 11.70 19.54
CA VAL A 414 15.69 11.72 19.01
C VAL A 414 16.68 11.05 19.97
N ALA A 415 16.43 11.15 21.28
CA ALA A 415 17.27 10.50 22.29
C ALA A 415 17.18 8.96 22.20
N ALA A 416 15.97 8.40 22.04
CA ALA A 416 15.78 6.96 21.85
C ALA A 416 16.39 6.46 20.55
N LEU A 417 16.24 7.20 19.46
CA LEU A 417 16.86 6.90 18.17
C LEU A 417 18.38 6.79 18.28
N VAL A 418 19.02 7.75 18.99
CA VAL A 418 20.48 7.73 19.21
C VAL A 418 20.89 6.56 20.11
N ALA A 419 20.15 6.31 21.20
CA ALA A 419 20.44 5.24 22.14
C ALA A 419 20.38 3.84 21.51
N ALA A 420 19.43 3.62 20.60
CA ALA A 420 19.27 2.34 19.90
C ALA A 420 20.37 2.07 18.86
N GLY A 421 21.07 3.10 18.40
CA GLY A 421 22.17 2.96 17.44
C GLY A 421 23.55 2.76 18.07
N HIS A 422 23.62 2.64 19.39
CA HIS A 422 24.84 2.31 20.15
C HIS A 422 24.78 0.85 20.61
#